data_8e1979fc2656476e472317e344b6bc7a
#
_entry.id   8e1979fc2656476e472317e344b6bc7a
#
_cell.length_a   1.000
_cell.length_b   1.000
_cell.length_c   1.000
_cell.angle_alpha   90.00
_cell.angle_beta   90.00
_cell.angle_gamma   90.00
#
_symmetry.space_group_name_H-M   'P 1'
#
loop_
_entity.id
_entity.type
_entity.pdbx_description
1 polymer ?
#
loop_
_entity_poly.entity_id
_entity_poly.type
_entity_poly.pdbx_seq_one_letter_code
_entity_poly.pdbx_strand_id
1 'polypeptide(L)'
;MERTAVNPVTWSVGMGFNQGEIVSGHTRTLYCSGQTAMNADGKPEHDGDMAAQLALSLDNLEAVLGEAGMSLANLVRLNVYTTDVDQLFPHYGVLASRLGAAGVAPPTTMLGVTRLAIPGQMVELEGTAVA
;
A
#
# COMPACT_ATOMS: atom_id res chain seq x y z
N MET A 1 17.62 -12.50 2.42
CA MET A 1 17.21 -11.10 2.65
C MET A 1 16.95 -10.91 4.13
N GLU A 2 17.46 -9.83 4.69
CA GLU A 2 17.24 -9.47 6.10
C GLU A 2 16.47 -8.16 6.18
N ARG A 3 15.56 -8.07 7.15
CA ARG A 3 14.78 -6.86 7.45
C ARG A 3 14.96 -6.51 8.91
N THR A 4 15.30 -5.26 9.19
CA THR A 4 15.46 -4.76 10.55
C THR A 4 14.60 -3.53 10.73
N ALA A 5 13.62 -3.62 11.62
CA ALA A 5 12.77 -2.47 11.97
C ALA A 5 13.59 -1.40 12.70
N VAL A 6 13.34 -0.15 12.37
CA VAL A 6 13.97 1.02 12.99
C VAL A 6 12.86 1.89 13.57
N ASN A 7 12.69 1.84 14.89
CA ASN A 7 11.61 2.53 15.60
C ASN A 7 12.16 3.31 16.80
N PRO A 8 12.63 4.55 16.60
CA PRO A 8 13.03 5.41 17.73
C PRO A 8 11.84 5.74 18.63
N VAL A 9 10.64 5.68 18.08
CA VAL A 9 9.36 5.76 18.79
C VAL A 9 8.47 4.61 18.30
N THR A 10 7.53 4.15 19.12
CA THR A 10 6.78 2.91 18.85
C THR A 10 5.29 3.11 18.56
N TRP A 11 4.80 4.36 18.56
CA TRP A 11 3.37 4.61 18.34
C TRP A 11 2.86 4.13 16.98
N SER A 12 3.71 4.13 15.95
CA SER A 12 3.33 3.70 14.60
C SER A 12 3.21 2.18 14.46
N VAL A 13 3.90 1.42 15.32
CA VAL A 13 3.84 -0.05 15.28
C VAL A 13 2.41 -0.54 15.52
N GLY A 14 1.70 0.07 16.46
CA GLY A 14 0.28 -0.22 16.71
C GLY A 14 -0.64 0.20 15.56
N MET A 15 -0.19 1.08 14.68
CA MET A 15 -0.91 1.51 13.48
C MET A 15 -0.53 0.68 12.24
N GLY A 16 0.37 -0.30 12.37
CA GLY A 16 0.72 -1.22 11.29
C GLY A 16 1.88 -0.79 10.42
N PHE A 17 2.71 0.18 10.84
CA PHE A 17 3.91 0.54 10.09
C PHE A 17 5.10 0.85 10.99
N ASN A 18 6.29 0.45 10.53
CA ASN A 18 7.56 0.84 11.14
C ASN A 18 7.94 2.27 10.74
N GLN A 19 8.65 2.97 11.60
CA GLN A 19 9.21 4.30 11.28
C GLN A 19 10.22 4.22 10.13
N GLY A 20 11.01 3.16 10.11
CA GLY A 20 11.93 2.84 9.04
C GLY A 20 12.25 1.36 9.04
N GLU A 21 12.84 0.89 7.95
CA GLU A 21 13.41 -0.45 7.86
C GLU A 21 14.75 -0.42 7.15
N ILE A 22 15.72 -1.20 7.66
CA ILE A 22 16.92 -1.54 6.92
C ILE A 22 16.64 -2.88 6.23
N VAL A 23 16.89 -2.94 4.93
CA VAL A 23 16.73 -4.15 4.14
C VAL A 23 18.03 -4.44 3.41
N SER A 24 18.53 -5.68 3.52
CA SER A 24 19.79 -6.08 2.92
C SER A 24 19.72 -7.50 2.38
N GLY A 25 20.65 -7.85 1.48
CA GLY A 25 20.79 -9.19 0.92
C GLY A 25 19.77 -9.53 -0.17
N HIS A 26 18.96 -8.58 -0.60
CA HIS A 26 18.05 -8.77 -1.74
C HIS A 26 18.79 -8.59 -3.07
N THR A 27 18.30 -9.26 -4.11
CA THR A 27 18.88 -9.22 -5.46
C THR A 27 17.95 -8.62 -6.50
N ARG A 28 16.66 -8.49 -6.17
CA ARG A 28 15.65 -7.93 -7.07
C ARG A 28 14.85 -6.85 -6.36
N THR A 29 14.55 -5.78 -7.06
CA THR A 29 13.67 -4.71 -6.58
C THR A 29 12.57 -4.49 -7.59
N LEU A 30 11.32 -4.51 -7.12
CA LEU A 30 10.13 -4.20 -7.91
C LEU A 30 9.62 -2.81 -7.53
N TYR A 31 9.56 -1.93 -8.49
CA TYR A 31 8.94 -0.62 -8.37
C TYR A 31 7.55 -0.70 -8.98
N CYS A 32 6.51 -0.63 -8.14
CA CYS A 32 5.13 -0.68 -8.61
C CYS A 32 4.67 0.72 -9.01
N SER A 33 3.97 0.81 -10.14
CA SER A 33 3.18 2.00 -10.43
C SER A 33 2.04 2.13 -9.41
N GLY A 34 1.48 3.31 -9.28
CA GLY A 34 0.30 3.53 -8.45
C GLY A 34 -0.85 2.63 -8.89
N GLN A 35 -1.50 1.98 -7.93
CA GLN A 35 -2.65 1.11 -8.15
C GLN A 35 -3.89 1.78 -7.58
N THR A 36 -4.91 1.89 -8.42
CA THR A 36 -6.24 2.40 -8.07
C THR A 36 -7.29 1.31 -8.28
N ALA A 37 -8.55 1.64 -8.02
CA ALA A 37 -9.66 0.69 -8.19
C ALA A 37 -10.05 0.57 -9.65
N MET A 38 -9.23 -0.13 -10.42
CA MET A 38 -9.42 -0.39 -11.84
C MET A 38 -9.70 -1.86 -12.09
N ASN A 39 -10.61 -2.16 -13.02
CA ASN A 39 -10.79 -3.53 -13.47
C ASN A 39 -9.74 -3.92 -14.53
N ALA A 40 -9.78 -5.17 -14.98
CA ALA A 40 -8.82 -5.70 -15.95
C ALA A 40 -8.91 -5.02 -17.34
N ASP A 41 -10.02 -4.38 -17.66
CA ASP A 41 -10.21 -3.64 -18.91
C ASP A 41 -9.74 -2.18 -18.81
N GLY A 42 -9.15 -1.79 -17.67
CA GLY A 42 -8.69 -0.42 -17.45
C GLY A 42 -9.80 0.56 -17.19
N LYS A 43 -10.93 0.13 -16.66
CA LYS A 43 -12.05 0.99 -16.30
C LYS A 43 -12.14 1.15 -14.79
N PRO A 44 -12.41 2.37 -14.30
CA PRO A 44 -12.56 2.60 -12.86
C PRO A 44 -13.85 1.96 -12.33
N GLU A 45 -13.76 1.45 -11.10
CA GLU A 45 -14.88 0.85 -10.39
C GLU A 45 -15.07 1.50 -9.02
N HIS A 46 -16.25 1.27 -8.42
CA HIS A 46 -16.59 1.70 -7.06
C HIS A 46 -16.59 3.23 -6.87
N ASP A 47 -17.12 3.96 -7.83
CA ASP A 47 -17.25 5.42 -7.73
C ASP A 47 -17.97 5.80 -6.42
N GLY A 48 -17.35 6.72 -5.65
CA GLY A 48 -17.90 7.19 -4.38
C GLY A 48 -17.77 6.22 -3.20
N ASP A 49 -17.20 5.03 -3.38
CA ASP A 49 -17.06 4.02 -2.32
C ASP A 49 -15.58 3.84 -1.94
N MET A 50 -15.14 4.58 -0.91
CA MET A 50 -13.75 4.57 -0.45
C MET A 50 -13.31 3.17 0.01
N ALA A 51 -14.12 2.46 0.76
CA ALA A 51 -13.76 1.13 1.28
C ALA A 51 -13.54 0.13 0.14
N ALA A 52 -14.45 0.11 -0.83
CA ALA A 52 -14.35 -0.77 -1.99
C ALA A 52 -13.18 -0.39 -2.90
N GLN A 53 -12.93 0.90 -3.08
CA GLN A 53 -11.77 1.38 -3.84
C GLN A 53 -10.45 0.97 -3.16
N LEU A 54 -10.34 1.10 -1.85
CA LEU A 54 -9.15 0.67 -1.12
C LEU A 54 -8.91 -0.83 -1.28
N ALA A 55 -9.94 -1.64 -1.13
CA ALA A 55 -9.85 -3.09 -1.27
C ALA A 55 -9.39 -3.50 -2.68
N LEU A 56 -9.98 -2.94 -3.73
CA LEU A 56 -9.60 -3.26 -5.10
C LEU A 56 -8.20 -2.74 -5.45
N SER A 57 -7.84 -1.55 -4.99
CA SER A 57 -6.48 -1.02 -5.16
C SER A 57 -5.44 -1.95 -4.56
N LEU A 58 -5.73 -2.49 -3.38
CA LEU A 58 -4.85 -3.45 -2.70
C LEU A 58 -4.79 -4.78 -3.44
N ASP A 59 -5.92 -5.28 -3.94
CA ASP A 59 -5.96 -6.48 -4.80
C ASP A 59 -5.10 -6.29 -6.06
N ASN A 60 -5.18 -5.12 -6.68
CA ASN A 60 -4.39 -4.80 -7.87
C ASN A 60 -2.89 -4.71 -7.54
N LEU A 61 -2.53 -4.15 -6.38
CA LEU A 61 -1.14 -4.15 -5.93
C LEU A 61 -0.63 -5.59 -5.71
N GLU A 62 -1.43 -6.44 -5.07
CA GLU A 62 -1.07 -7.86 -4.90
C GLU A 62 -0.91 -8.59 -6.23
N ALA A 63 -1.73 -8.25 -7.23
CA ALA A 63 -1.61 -8.84 -8.56
C ALA A 63 -0.28 -8.49 -9.23
N VAL A 64 0.17 -7.24 -9.10
CA VAL A 64 1.49 -6.81 -9.61
C VAL A 64 2.61 -7.56 -8.90
N LEU A 65 2.54 -7.64 -7.56
CA LEU A 65 3.51 -8.39 -6.76
C LEU A 65 3.55 -9.86 -7.18
N GLY A 66 2.37 -10.49 -7.33
CA GLY A 66 2.26 -11.90 -7.70
C GLY A 66 2.85 -12.21 -9.07
N GLU A 67 2.69 -11.32 -10.05
CA GLU A 67 3.30 -11.48 -11.38
C GLU A 67 4.83 -11.44 -11.31
N ALA A 68 5.38 -10.74 -10.34
CA ALA A 68 6.82 -10.71 -10.08
C ALA A 68 7.31 -11.86 -9.18
N GLY A 69 6.45 -12.78 -8.80
CA GLY A 69 6.79 -13.86 -7.86
C GLY A 69 6.93 -13.37 -6.41
N MET A 70 6.30 -12.26 -6.08
CA MET A 70 6.34 -11.63 -4.76
C MET A 70 4.94 -11.58 -4.13
N SER A 71 4.88 -11.11 -2.89
CA SER A 71 3.64 -10.88 -2.15
C SER A 71 3.73 -9.61 -1.32
N LEU A 72 2.68 -9.28 -0.56
CA LEU A 72 2.71 -8.16 0.39
C LEU A 72 3.87 -8.28 1.38
N ALA A 73 4.31 -9.50 1.71
CA ALA A 73 5.46 -9.74 2.59
C ALA A 73 6.78 -9.14 2.05
N ASN A 74 6.85 -8.86 0.77
CA ASN A 74 8.03 -8.28 0.12
C ASN A 74 8.04 -6.75 0.10
N LEU A 75 6.95 -6.09 0.49
CA LEU A 75 6.88 -4.63 0.50
C LEU A 75 7.86 -4.04 1.51
N VAL A 76 8.64 -3.07 1.06
CA VAL A 76 9.60 -2.33 1.89
C VAL A 76 9.27 -0.84 1.96
N ARG A 77 8.36 -0.38 1.12
CA ARG A 77 7.85 0.99 1.12
C ARG A 77 6.43 1.00 0.59
N LEU A 78 5.54 1.74 1.25
CA LEU A 78 4.18 1.96 0.80
C LEU A 78 3.85 3.44 0.87
N ASN A 79 3.37 3.99 -0.24
CA ASN A 79 2.80 5.32 -0.29
C ASN A 79 1.30 5.21 -0.55
N VAL A 80 0.52 5.94 0.23
CA VAL A 80 -0.93 5.99 0.16
C VAL A 80 -1.32 7.42 -0.18
N TYR A 81 -1.95 7.61 -1.33
CA TYR A 81 -2.46 8.90 -1.77
C TYR A 81 -3.98 8.88 -1.73
N THR A 82 -4.60 9.93 -1.23
CA THR A 82 -6.05 10.03 -1.18
C THR A 82 -6.52 11.45 -1.42
N THR A 83 -7.69 11.59 -2.01
CA THR A 83 -8.35 12.89 -2.17
C THR A 83 -9.10 13.32 -0.91
N ASP A 84 -9.27 12.41 0.05
CA ASP A 84 -10.01 12.68 1.29
C ASP A 84 -9.46 11.80 2.43
N VAL A 85 -8.53 12.37 3.19
CA VAL A 85 -7.89 11.67 4.32
C VAL A 85 -8.91 11.28 5.39
N ASP A 86 -9.86 12.17 5.70
CA ASP A 86 -10.84 11.91 6.75
C ASP A 86 -11.80 10.77 6.38
N GLN A 87 -12.12 10.63 5.12
CA GLN A 87 -12.94 9.53 4.62
C GLN A 87 -12.16 8.21 4.54
N LEU A 88 -10.86 8.26 4.26
CA LEU A 88 -10.02 7.06 4.18
C LEU A 88 -9.69 6.49 5.56
N PHE A 89 -9.39 7.34 6.53
CA PHE A 89 -8.89 6.92 7.84
C PHE A 89 -9.76 5.85 8.54
N PRO A 90 -11.11 5.94 8.54
CA PRO A 90 -11.94 4.88 9.13
C PRO A 90 -11.76 3.50 8.50
N HIS A 91 -11.26 3.42 7.27
CA HIS A 91 -11.05 2.18 6.54
C HIS A 91 -9.58 1.71 6.53
N TYR A 92 -8.67 2.48 7.14
CA TYR A 92 -7.25 2.16 7.17
C TYR A 92 -6.97 0.78 7.79
N GLY A 93 -7.80 0.32 8.71
CA GLY A 93 -7.69 -0.99 9.33
C GLY A 93 -7.70 -2.15 8.33
N VAL A 94 -8.36 -2.00 7.19
CA VAL A 94 -8.36 -3.01 6.11
C VAL A 94 -6.94 -3.20 5.57
N LEU A 95 -6.24 -2.10 5.29
CA LEU A 95 -4.86 -2.12 4.82
C LEU A 95 -3.92 -2.68 5.89
N ALA A 96 -3.99 -2.16 7.11
CA ALA A 96 -3.15 -2.60 8.23
C ALA A 96 -3.35 -4.09 8.53
N SER A 97 -4.58 -4.60 8.47
CA SER A 97 -4.91 -6.01 8.69
C SER A 97 -4.29 -6.92 7.63
N ARG A 98 -4.38 -6.55 6.36
CA ARG A 98 -3.80 -7.36 5.27
C ARG A 98 -2.28 -7.37 5.31
N LEU A 99 -1.65 -6.24 5.62
CA LEU A 99 -0.19 -6.17 5.82
C LEU A 99 0.25 -6.98 7.04
N GLY A 100 -0.49 -6.87 8.15
CA GLY A 100 -0.23 -7.63 9.37
C GLY A 100 -0.35 -9.14 9.16
N ALA A 101 -1.34 -9.58 8.38
CA ALA A 101 -1.51 -10.99 8.02
C ALA A 101 -0.35 -11.50 7.15
N ALA A 102 0.28 -10.63 6.36
CA ALA A 102 1.48 -10.94 5.59
C ALA A 102 2.77 -10.86 6.44
N GLY A 103 2.68 -10.48 7.70
CA GLY A 103 3.81 -10.40 8.62
C GLY A 103 4.71 -9.19 8.41
N VAL A 104 4.21 -8.12 7.80
CA VAL A 104 4.99 -6.92 7.51
C VAL A 104 4.32 -5.65 8.03
N ALA A 105 5.14 -4.67 8.34
CA ALA A 105 4.73 -3.32 8.72
C ALA A 105 5.62 -2.32 7.96
N PRO A 106 5.49 -2.23 6.64
CA PRO A 106 6.41 -1.44 5.84
C PRO A 106 6.33 0.04 6.22
N PRO A 107 7.45 0.77 6.15
CA PRO A 107 7.43 2.22 6.25
C PRO A 107 6.40 2.79 5.28
N THR A 108 5.46 3.58 5.79
CA THR A 108 4.30 4.05 5.04
C THR A 108 4.15 5.56 5.20
N THR A 109 3.81 6.23 4.11
CA THR A 109 3.42 7.64 4.12
C THR A 109 2.05 7.76 3.47
N MET A 110 1.12 8.45 4.15
CA MET A 110 -0.19 8.80 3.61
C MET A 110 -0.25 10.30 3.35
N LEU A 111 -0.67 10.68 2.17
CA LEU A 111 -0.80 12.08 1.76
C LEU A 111 -2.19 12.35 1.20
N GLY A 112 -2.78 13.47 1.64
CA GLY A 112 -3.91 14.07 0.95
C GLY A 112 -3.44 14.80 -0.30
N VAL A 113 -4.08 14.55 -1.44
CA VAL A 113 -3.76 15.17 -2.72
C VAL A 113 -4.99 15.87 -3.30
N THR A 114 -4.78 16.85 -4.17
CA THR A 114 -5.87 17.61 -4.76
C THR A 114 -6.78 16.73 -5.63
N ARG A 115 -6.20 15.82 -6.40
CA ARG A 115 -6.90 14.85 -7.24
C ARG A 115 -5.95 13.73 -7.62
N LEU A 116 -6.52 12.59 -8.00
CA LEU A 116 -5.79 11.49 -8.64
C LEU A 116 -5.95 11.58 -10.16
N ALA A 117 -5.10 10.88 -10.89
CA ALA A 117 -5.10 10.92 -12.36
C ALA A 117 -6.42 10.41 -12.95
N ILE A 118 -7.02 9.40 -12.33
CA ILE A 118 -8.26 8.79 -12.82
C ILE A 118 -9.46 9.47 -12.15
N PRO A 119 -10.37 10.08 -12.91
CA PRO A 119 -11.58 10.70 -12.35
C PRO A 119 -12.39 9.71 -11.51
N GLY A 120 -12.89 10.16 -10.36
CA GLY A 120 -13.68 9.34 -9.45
C GLY A 120 -12.87 8.44 -8.52
N GLN A 121 -11.57 8.28 -8.74
CA GLN A 121 -10.70 7.57 -7.82
C GLN A 121 -10.33 8.44 -6.63
N MET A 122 -10.42 7.86 -5.43
CA MET A 122 -10.21 8.57 -4.16
C MET A 122 -9.01 8.06 -3.38
N VAL A 123 -8.42 6.93 -3.78
CA VAL A 123 -7.25 6.34 -3.12
C VAL A 123 -6.37 5.66 -4.15
N GLU A 124 -5.06 5.73 -3.93
CA GLU A 124 -4.04 5.11 -4.76
C GLU A 124 -2.93 4.58 -3.87
N LEU A 125 -2.45 3.38 -4.18
CA LEU A 125 -1.37 2.70 -3.46
C LEU A 125 -0.15 2.56 -4.37
N GLU A 126 1.02 2.93 -3.87
CA GLU A 126 2.27 2.80 -4.60
C GLU A 126 3.28 2.08 -3.73
N GLY A 127 3.72 0.92 -4.19
CA GLY A 127 4.61 0.05 -3.42
C GLY A 127 5.98 -0.13 -4.07
N THR A 128 6.97 -0.38 -3.20
CA THR A 128 8.29 -0.90 -3.59
C THR A 128 8.51 -2.20 -2.84
N ALA A 129 8.91 -3.24 -3.54
CA ALA A 129 9.11 -4.58 -2.99
C ALA A 129 10.48 -5.13 -3.37
N VAL A 130 11.00 -6.01 -2.55
CA VAL A 130 12.32 -6.63 -2.77
C VAL A 130 12.28 -8.13 -2.48
N ALA A 131 13.14 -8.85 -3.18
CA ALA A 131 13.37 -10.28 -2.94
C ALA A 131 14.82 -10.67 -3.19
#